data_2ab65ad6fff191ed109d695ed602f5a3
#
_entry.id   2ab65ad6fff191ed109d695ed602f5a3
#
_cell.length_a   1.000
_cell.length_b   1.000
_cell.length_c   1.000
_cell.angle_alpha   90.00
_cell.angle_beta   90.00
_cell.angle_gamma   90.00
#
_symmetry.space_group_name_H-M   'P 1'
#
loop_
_entity.id
_entity.type
_entity.pdbx_description
1 polymer ?
#
loop_
_entity_poly.entity_id
_entity_poly.type
_entity_poly.pdbx_seq_one_letter_code
_entity_poly.pdbx_strand_id
1 'polypeptide(L)'
;RISDQIDTGNVVFNREILKQCGLFDEQFEGMRMGDAEFGLRAYRNGIISISNPEAYRMHLKSSIGGLRQLGSWDAFRPTNFFKPRPIPSVLYYARKYFGNYNALVFILINLPLSLSKYSKKSDYIYAFLSFLLFLLISPIILFQTFNSWNISSNLLSDGHKIPDEK
;
A
#
# COMPACT_ATOMS: atom_id res chain seq x y z
N ARG A 1 0.20 6.83 22.20
CA ARG A 1 -0.79 7.17 21.18
C ARG A 1 -1.30 5.88 20.57
N ILE A 2 -2.61 5.72 20.46
CA ILE A 2 -3.22 4.52 19.85
C ILE A 2 -3.05 4.61 18.33
N SER A 3 -2.71 3.49 17.69
CA SER A 3 -2.55 3.38 16.24
C SER A 3 -3.14 2.06 15.74
N ASP A 4 -3.75 2.09 14.58
CA ASP A 4 -4.19 0.93 13.80
C ASP A 4 -3.13 0.47 12.77
N GLN A 5 -2.03 1.19 12.71
CA GLN A 5 -0.90 0.89 11.84
C GLN A 5 0.33 0.57 12.66
N ILE A 6 1.08 -0.43 12.21
CA ILE A 6 2.35 -0.83 12.79
C ILE A 6 3.47 -0.70 11.77
N ASP A 7 4.67 -0.41 12.24
CA ASP A 7 5.90 -0.52 11.46
C ASP A 7 6.68 -1.72 12.00
N THR A 8 6.65 -2.83 11.29
CA THR A 8 7.31 -4.09 11.70
C THR A 8 8.80 -3.95 11.93
N GLY A 9 9.41 -2.88 11.42
CA GLY A 9 10.80 -2.58 11.70
C GLY A 9 11.07 -2.00 13.09
N ASN A 10 10.03 -1.59 13.85
CA ASN A 10 10.16 -1.01 15.19
C ASN A 10 8.93 -1.32 16.05
N VAL A 11 8.64 -2.59 16.22
CA VAL A 11 7.50 -3.05 17.01
C VAL A 11 7.86 -4.24 17.88
N VAL A 12 7.25 -4.33 19.04
CA VAL A 12 7.29 -5.49 19.93
C VAL A 12 5.88 -6.05 20.03
N PHE A 13 5.73 -7.32 19.73
CA PHE A 13 4.47 -8.04 19.84
C PHE A 13 4.42 -8.88 21.10
N ASN A 14 3.26 -8.87 21.77
CA ASN A 14 2.94 -9.95 22.68
C ASN A 14 2.63 -11.20 21.83
N ARG A 15 3.20 -12.35 22.17
CA ARG A 15 3.00 -13.61 21.45
C ARG A 15 1.53 -14.01 21.34
N GLU A 16 0.72 -13.73 22.36
CA GLU A 16 -0.71 -14.04 22.35
C GLU A 16 -1.47 -13.32 21.22
N ILE A 17 -0.97 -12.17 20.75
CA ILE A 17 -1.55 -11.47 19.60
C ILE A 17 -1.40 -12.31 18.33
N LEU A 18 -0.24 -12.95 18.15
CA LEU A 18 0.00 -13.81 17.00
C LEU A 18 -0.88 -15.07 17.04
N LYS A 19 -1.13 -15.63 18.23
CA LYS A 19 -2.07 -16.75 18.39
C LYS A 19 -3.52 -16.34 18.10
N GLN A 20 -3.92 -15.13 18.51
CA GLN A 20 -5.27 -14.63 18.32
C GLN A 20 -5.56 -14.19 16.89
N CYS A 21 -4.60 -13.55 16.24
CA CYS A 21 -4.77 -12.96 14.91
C CYS A 21 -4.18 -13.82 13.78
N GLY A 22 -3.37 -14.85 14.09
CA GLY A 22 -2.51 -15.54 13.14
C GLY A 22 -1.26 -14.71 12.80
N LEU A 23 -0.37 -15.27 12.01
CA LEU A 23 0.84 -14.62 11.54
C LEU A 23 0.54 -13.60 10.42
N PHE A 24 1.57 -13.13 9.73
CA PHE A 24 1.41 -12.25 8.57
C PHE A 24 0.77 -13.00 7.40
N ASP A 25 -0.09 -12.31 6.66
CA ASP A 25 -0.70 -12.88 5.46
C ASP A 25 0.35 -13.01 4.35
N GLU A 26 0.67 -14.25 3.98
CA GLU A 26 1.67 -14.58 2.95
C GLU A 26 1.35 -14.03 1.57
N GLN A 27 0.12 -13.61 1.33
CA GLN A 27 -0.28 -12.87 0.13
C GLN A 27 0.46 -11.53 -0.04
N PHE A 28 1.06 -11.01 1.05
CA PHE A 28 1.88 -9.79 1.01
C PHE A 28 3.38 -10.06 0.94
N GLU A 29 3.81 -11.33 0.85
CA GLU A 29 5.22 -11.64 0.75
C GLU A 29 5.86 -11.01 -0.48
N GLY A 30 6.99 -10.33 -0.28
CA GLY A 30 7.66 -9.57 -1.35
C GLY A 30 6.87 -8.37 -1.85
N MET A 31 5.72 -8.03 -1.23
CA MET A 31 4.86 -6.92 -1.60
C MET A 31 4.74 -5.90 -0.46
N ARG A 32 3.98 -4.83 -0.70
CA ARG A 32 3.72 -3.78 0.30
C ARG A 32 2.44 -4.06 1.07
N MET A 33 2.27 -3.38 2.19
CA MET A 33 1.08 -3.36 3.04
C MET A 33 0.92 -4.55 3.99
N GLY A 34 1.88 -5.46 4.08
CA GLY A 34 1.78 -6.60 5.00
C GLY A 34 1.73 -6.15 6.47
N ASP A 35 2.53 -5.17 6.85
CA ASP A 35 2.53 -4.58 8.18
C ASP A 35 1.24 -3.78 8.48
N ALA A 36 0.76 -3.01 7.52
CA ALA A 36 -0.51 -2.29 7.64
C ALA A 36 -1.71 -3.26 7.72
N GLU A 37 -1.66 -4.35 6.96
CA GLU A 37 -2.69 -5.41 7.02
C GLU A 37 -2.73 -6.05 8.41
N PHE A 38 -1.58 -6.47 8.90
CA PHE A 38 -1.50 -7.08 10.22
C PHE A 38 -1.98 -6.12 11.33
N GLY A 39 -1.56 -4.86 11.28
CA GLY A 39 -1.99 -3.84 12.24
C GLY A 39 -3.49 -3.62 12.24
N LEU A 40 -4.11 -3.49 11.05
CA LEU A 40 -5.55 -3.32 10.93
C LEU A 40 -6.32 -4.57 11.36
N ARG A 41 -5.81 -5.75 11.04
CA ARG A 41 -6.41 -7.03 11.46
C ARG A 41 -6.36 -7.18 12.98
N ALA A 42 -5.24 -6.88 13.61
CA ALA A 42 -5.10 -6.86 15.06
C ALA A 42 -6.08 -5.86 15.70
N TYR A 43 -6.15 -4.65 15.18
CA TYR A 43 -7.10 -3.63 15.66
C TYR A 43 -8.57 -4.10 15.58
N ARG A 44 -8.95 -4.73 14.48
CA ARG A 44 -10.31 -5.29 14.31
C ARG A 44 -10.62 -6.44 15.26
N ASN A 45 -9.60 -7.14 15.76
CA ASN A 45 -9.71 -8.15 16.80
C ASN A 45 -9.64 -7.55 18.22
N GLY A 46 -9.75 -6.24 18.36
CA GLY A 46 -9.78 -5.56 19.66
C GLY A 46 -8.39 -5.34 20.30
N ILE A 47 -7.32 -5.58 19.54
CA ILE A 47 -5.96 -5.39 20.02
C ILE A 47 -5.54 -3.93 19.84
N ILE A 48 -5.08 -3.32 20.90
CA ILE A 48 -4.65 -1.93 20.91
C ILE A 48 -3.13 -1.86 20.70
N SER A 49 -2.71 -1.22 19.62
CA SER A 49 -1.31 -0.86 19.38
C SER A 49 -1.00 0.50 20.02
N ILE A 50 0.08 0.56 20.80
CA ILE A 50 0.51 1.78 21.48
C ILE A 50 1.83 2.24 20.86
N SER A 51 1.83 3.45 20.33
CA SER A 51 3.04 4.13 19.88
C SER A 51 3.76 4.77 21.06
N ASN A 52 5.02 4.39 21.27
CA ASN A 52 5.91 5.05 22.23
C ASN A 52 6.76 6.10 21.51
N PRO A 53 6.55 7.41 21.75
CA PRO A 53 7.32 8.45 21.08
C PRO A 53 8.80 8.49 21.48
N GLU A 54 9.16 7.86 22.59
CA GLU A 54 10.56 7.76 23.06
C GLU A 54 11.31 6.59 22.41
N ALA A 55 10.59 5.61 21.84
CA ALA A 55 11.19 4.52 21.12
C ALA A 55 11.53 4.95 19.68
N TYR A 56 12.77 5.32 19.46
CA TYR A 56 13.25 5.68 18.14
C TYR A 56 14.28 4.67 17.62
N ARG A 57 14.40 4.57 16.31
CA ARG A 57 15.44 3.80 15.64
C ARG A 57 16.15 4.66 14.59
N MET A 58 17.42 4.41 14.40
CA MET A 58 18.15 4.98 13.28
C MET A 58 17.99 4.09 12.06
N HIS A 59 17.41 4.63 11.00
CA HIS A 59 17.24 3.91 9.75
C HIS A 59 18.45 4.18 8.85
N LEU A 60 19.42 3.27 8.81
CA LEU A 60 20.67 3.43 8.07
C LEU A 60 20.50 3.45 6.54
N LYS A 61 19.30 3.21 6.02
CA LYS A 61 18.99 3.21 4.58
C LYS A 61 19.99 2.41 3.75
N SER A 62 20.29 1.17 4.17
CA SER A 62 21.18 0.29 3.40
C SER A 62 20.79 0.26 1.93
N SER A 63 21.75 0.33 1.03
CA SER A 63 21.53 0.27 -0.43
C SER A 63 21.17 -1.15 -0.91
N ILE A 64 21.43 -2.16 -0.08
CA ILE A 64 21.27 -3.57 -0.45
C ILE A 64 20.28 -4.23 0.53
N GLY A 65 19.42 -5.06 -0.01
CA GLY A 65 18.54 -5.98 0.75
C GLY A 65 17.09 -5.57 0.84
N GLY A 66 16.26 -6.59 1.00
CA GLY A 66 14.86 -6.51 1.36
C GLY A 66 13.93 -5.76 0.43
N LEU A 67 12.86 -5.29 0.99
CA LEU A 67 11.75 -4.61 0.31
C LEU A 67 12.09 -3.23 -0.27
N ARG A 68 13.32 -2.74 -0.10
CA ARG A 68 13.77 -1.47 -0.71
C ARG A 68 13.76 -1.48 -2.23
N GLN A 69 13.88 -2.64 -2.81
CA GLN A 69 13.73 -2.82 -4.26
C GLN A 69 12.33 -2.46 -4.76
N LEU A 70 11.35 -2.33 -3.86
CA LEU A 70 9.99 -1.96 -4.22
C LEU A 70 9.76 -0.45 -4.42
N GLY A 71 10.80 0.38 -4.25
CA GLY A 71 10.77 1.81 -4.58
C GLY A 71 10.02 2.70 -3.58
N SER A 72 9.39 3.77 -4.07
CA SER A 72 8.70 4.80 -3.27
C SER A 72 7.56 4.26 -2.42
N TRP A 73 7.28 4.92 -1.28
CA TRP A 73 6.08 4.71 -0.45
C TRP A 73 4.77 5.07 -1.14
N ASP A 74 4.82 5.71 -2.28
CA ASP A 74 3.64 6.10 -3.03
C ASP A 74 3.00 4.87 -3.69
N ALA A 75 1.79 4.54 -3.27
CA ALA A 75 0.99 3.44 -3.79
C ALA A 75 0.76 3.52 -5.30
N PHE A 76 0.82 4.74 -5.86
CA PHE A 76 0.60 5.03 -7.27
C PHE A 76 1.89 5.18 -8.08
N ARG A 77 3.06 4.98 -7.46
CA ARG A 77 4.37 5.05 -8.14
C ARG A 77 5.05 3.70 -8.14
N PRO A 78 4.75 2.84 -9.12
CA PRO A 78 5.50 1.60 -9.30
C PRO A 78 6.95 1.90 -9.66
N THR A 79 7.84 0.96 -9.39
CA THR A 79 9.28 1.08 -9.70
C THR A 79 9.57 1.19 -11.20
N ASN A 80 8.63 0.76 -12.03
CA ASN A 80 8.72 0.84 -13.49
C ASN A 80 7.41 1.41 -14.04
N PHE A 81 7.51 2.26 -15.08
CA PHE A 81 6.35 2.89 -15.71
C PHE A 81 5.32 1.87 -16.24
N PHE A 82 5.75 0.70 -16.69
CA PHE A 82 4.85 -0.32 -17.25
C PHE A 82 4.20 -1.23 -16.19
N LYS A 83 4.59 -1.11 -14.92
CA LYS A 83 3.97 -1.91 -13.86
C LYS A 83 2.56 -1.43 -13.51
N PRO A 84 1.72 -2.31 -12.95
CA PRO A 84 0.36 -1.98 -12.52
C PRO A 84 0.31 -0.78 -11.58
N ARG A 85 -0.75 0.03 -11.70
CA ARG A 85 -0.98 1.24 -10.91
C ARG A 85 -2.47 1.33 -10.52
N PRO A 86 -2.81 1.45 -9.22
CA PRO A 86 -1.90 1.42 -8.06
C PRO A 86 -1.17 0.08 -7.92
N ILE A 87 -0.23 -0.02 -6.99
CA ILE A 87 0.45 -1.29 -6.69
C ILE A 87 -0.62 -2.33 -6.28
N PRO A 88 -0.65 -3.55 -6.86
CA PRO A 88 -1.74 -4.50 -6.65
C PRO A 88 -2.00 -4.89 -5.20
N SER A 89 -0.96 -5.02 -4.37
CA SER A 89 -1.11 -5.33 -2.95
C SER A 89 -1.79 -4.20 -2.16
N VAL A 90 -1.57 -2.94 -2.55
CA VAL A 90 -2.28 -1.79 -1.98
C VAL A 90 -3.76 -1.83 -2.34
N LEU A 91 -4.06 -2.18 -3.58
CA LEU A 91 -5.44 -2.31 -4.04
C LEU A 91 -6.13 -3.53 -3.43
N TYR A 92 -5.43 -4.65 -3.29
CA TYR A 92 -5.90 -5.83 -2.57
C TYR A 92 -6.27 -5.48 -1.12
N TYR A 93 -5.37 -4.80 -0.39
CA TYR A 93 -5.63 -4.33 0.97
C TYR A 93 -6.87 -3.42 1.03
N ALA A 94 -6.97 -2.44 0.13
CA ALA A 94 -8.10 -1.52 0.10
C ALA A 94 -9.42 -2.25 -0.16
N ARG A 95 -9.46 -3.18 -1.11
CA ARG A 95 -10.65 -3.95 -1.46
C ARG A 95 -11.05 -4.94 -0.37
N LYS A 96 -10.07 -5.61 0.24
CA LYS A 96 -10.26 -6.59 1.33
C LYS A 96 -10.95 -5.96 2.54
N TYR A 97 -10.51 -4.76 2.94
CA TYR A 97 -10.96 -4.13 4.18
C TYR A 97 -12.02 -3.06 4.01
N PHE A 98 -12.07 -2.38 2.89
CA PHE A 98 -12.97 -1.24 2.67
C PHE A 98 -13.96 -1.47 1.52
N GLY A 99 -13.82 -2.57 0.81
CA GLY A 99 -14.71 -2.96 -0.29
C GLY A 99 -14.38 -2.28 -1.63
N ASN A 100 -14.99 -2.81 -2.69
CA ASN A 100 -14.70 -2.38 -4.06
C ASN A 100 -15.07 -0.93 -4.33
N TYR A 101 -16.16 -0.42 -3.76
CA TYR A 101 -16.61 0.96 -3.94
C TYR A 101 -15.57 1.94 -3.41
N ASN A 102 -15.13 1.78 -2.16
CA ASN A 102 -14.13 2.67 -1.56
C ASN A 102 -12.77 2.55 -2.26
N ALA A 103 -12.40 1.36 -2.74
CA ALA A 103 -11.20 1.17 -3.54
C ALA A 103 -11.27 1.90 -4.89
N LEU A 104 -12.42 1.94 -5.55
CA LEU A 104 -12.63 2.74 -6.76
C LEU A 104 -12.53 4.25 -6.47
N VAL A 105 -13.17 4.72 -5.41
CA VAL A 105 -13.07 6.13 -4.99
C VAL A 105 -11.62 6.48 -4.68
N PHE A 106 -10.89 5.61 -4.00
CA PHE A 106 -9.47 5.79 -3.72
C PHE A 106 -8.64 5.93 -5.01
N ILE A 107 -8.90 5.10 -6.03
CA ILE A 107 -8.23 5.22 -7.34
C ILE A 107 -8.57 6.55 -8.01
N LEU A 108 -9.86 6.88 -8.09
CA LEU A 108 -10.34 8.08 -8.81
C LEU A 108 -9.75 9.38 -8.22
N ILE A 109 -9.60 9.44 -6.91
CA ILE A 109 -9.04 10.62 -6.24
C ILE A 109 -7.51 10.65 -6.35
N ASN A 110 -6.85 9.54 -6.04
CA ASN A 110 -5.40 9.54 -5.88
C ASN A 110 -4.62 9.39 -7.19
N LEU A 111 -5.21 8.78 -8.21
CA LEU A 111 -4.54 8.58 -9.49
C LEU A 111 -4.20 9.93 -10.18
N PRO A 112 -5.15 10.87 -10.35
CA PRO A 112 -4.84 12.19 -10.89
C PRO A 112 -3.86 12.96 -10.02
N LEU A 113 -4.04 12.91 -8.69
CA LEU A 113 -3.14 13.59 -7.74
C LEU A 113 -1.70 13.07 -7.82
N SER A 114 -1.51 11.77 -8.04
CA SER A 114 -0.19 11.19 -8.17
C SER A 114 0.59 11.71 -9.38
N LEU A 115 -0.11 12.10 -10.43
CA LEU A 115 0.46 12.65 -11.65
C LEU A 115 0.75 14.16 -11.53
N SER A 116 -0.07 14.90 -10.78
CA SER A 116 0.08 16.35 -10.60
C SER A 116 1.23 16.75 -9.68
N LYS A 117 1.70 15.87 -8.81
CA LYS A 117 2.81 16.14 -7.86
C LYS A 117 4.15 16.52 -8.52
N TYR A 118 4.28 16.40 -9.82
CA TYR A 118 5.48 16.86 -10.55
C TYR A 118 5.49 18.35 -10.86
N SER A 119 4.36 19.05 -10.74
CA SER A 119 4.27 20.49 -10.98
C SER A 119 4.47 21.27 -9.68
N LYS A 120 5.70 21.66 -9.37
CA LYS A 120 6.02 22.57 -8.26
C LYS A 120 5.79 24.05 -8.58
N LYS A 121 5.38 24.41 -9.78
CA LYS A 121 5.15 25.81 -10.19
C LYS A 121 3.68 26.02 -10.57
N SER A 122 3.13 27.11 -10.01
CA SER A 122 1.75 27.57 -10.19
C SER A 122 1.55 28.31 -11.54
N ASP A 123 2.21 27.88 -12.60
CA ASP A 123 2.03 28.49 -13.92
C ASP A 123 0.93 27.77 -14.70
N TYR A 124 -0.04 28.51 -15.20
CA TYR A 124 -1.14 28.00 -16.02
C TYR A 124 -0.69 27.20 -17.23
N ILE A 125 0.44 27.58 -17.82
CA ILE A 125 1.07 26.86 -18.96
C ILE A 125 1.47 25.46 -18.54
N TYR A 126 2.11 25.29 -17.38
CA TYR A 126 2.49 23.97 -16.86
C TYR A 126 1.28 23.11 -16.51
N ALA A 127 0.23 23.71 -15.96
CA ALA A 127 -1.02 23.01 -15.68
C ALA A 127 -1.67 22.50 -16.98
N PHE A 128 -1.72 23.34 -18.01
CA PHE A 128 -2.25 22.95 -19.32
C PHE A 128 -1.40 21.86 -20.00
N LEU A 129 -0.09 21.98 -20.01
CA LEU A 129 0.80 20.97 -20.56
C LEU A 129 0.69 19.64 -19.78
N SER A 130 0.55 19.70 -18.46
CA SER A 130 0.35 18.52 -17.61
C SER A 130 -0.98 17.84 -17.91
N PHE A 131 -2.03 18.61 -18.18
CA PHE A 131 -3.33 18.10 -18.59
C PHE A 131 -3.27 17.42 -19.96
N LEU A 132 -2.61 18.03 -20.94
CA LEU A 132 -2.43 17.43 -22.26
C LEU A 132 -1.62 16.13 -22.15
N LEU A 133 -0.53 16.13 -21.35
CA LEU A 133 0.26 14.94 -21.10
C LEU A 133 -0.59 13.84 -20.43
N PHE A 134 -1.44 14.20 -19.45
CA PHE A 134 -2.36 13.27 -18.82
C PHE A 134 -3.29 12.63 -19.84
N LEU A 135 -3.86 13.42 -20.77
CA LEU A 135 -4.72 12.86 -21.83
C LEU A 135 -3.97 11.88 -22.72
N LEU A 136 -2.73 12.19 -23.09
CA LEU A 136 -1.91 11.33 -23.94
C LEU A 136 -1.54 10.00 -23.26
N ILE A 137 -1.25 10.03 -21.96
CA ILE A 137 -0.85 8.82 -21.20
C ILE A 137 -2.04 8.09 -20.58
N SER A 138 -3.25 8.67 -20.62
CA SER A 138 -4.44 8.10 -19.99
C SER A 138 -4.75 6.67 -20.44
N PRO A 139 -4.61 6.25 -21.72
CA PRO A 139 -4.84 4.86 -22.11
C PRO A 139 -3.90 3.90 -21.40
N ILE A 140 -2.62 4.29 -21.23
CA ILE A 140 -1.64 3.47 -20.52
C ILE A 140 -2.00 3.36 -19.05
N ILE A 141 -2.42 4.47 -18.44
CA ILE A 141 -2.83 4.51 -17.03
C ILE A 141 -4.07 3.65 -16.80
N LEU A 142 -5.05 3.72 -17.69
CA LEU A 142 -6.24 2.86 -17.62
C LEU A 142 -5.88 1.38 -17.72
N PHE A 143 -5.01 1.03 -18.64
CA PHE A 143 -4.50 -0.34 -18.77
C PHE A 143 -3.76 -0.81 -17.50
N GLN A 144 -2.89 0.04 -16.93
CA GLN A 144 -2.18 -0.24 -15.68
C GLN A 144 -3.16 -0.47 -14.52
N THR A 145 -4.21 0.37 -14.45
CA THR A 145 -5.23 0.30 -13.41
C THR A 145 -6.08 -0.96 -13.55
N PHE A 146 -6.48 -1.29 -14.77
CA PHE A 146 -7.19 -2.53 -15.07
C PHE A 146 -6.36 -3.77 -14.69
N ASN A 147 -5.08 -3.78 -15.03
CA ASN A 147 -4.18 -4.86 -14.67
C ASN A 147 -3.99 -4.99 -13.16
N SER A 148 -3.83 -3.86 -12.45
CA SER A 148 -3.79 -3.85 -11.00
C SER A 148 -5.08 -4.40 -10.37
N TRP A 149 -6.23 -4.03 -10.94
CA TRP A 149 -7.53 -4.53 -10.50
C TRP A 149 -7.66 -6.04 -10.67
N ASN A 150 -7.25 -6.58 -11.81
CA ASN A 150 -7.29 -8.02 -12.08
C ASN A 150 -6.37 -8.79 -11.13
N ILE A 151 -5.13 -8.34 -10.94
CA ILE A 151 -4.20 -8.97 -10.00
C ILE A 151 -4.78 -8.94 -8.58
N SER A 152 -5.32 -7.81 -8.14
CA SER A 152 -5.95 -7.72 -6.82
C SER A 152 -7.20 -8.58 -6.69
N SER A 153 -7.93 -8.83 -7.80
CA SER A 153 -9.07 -9.75 -7.83
C SER A 153 -8.64 -11.20 -7.65
N ASN A 154 -7.53 -11.60 -8.27
CA ASN A 154 -6.96 -12.93 -8.09
C ASN A 154 -6.51 -13.11 -6.62
N LEU A 155 -5.83 -12.13 -6.04
CA LEU A 155 -5.46 -12.15 -4.62
C LEU A 155 -6.68 -12.27 -3.69
N LEU A 156 -7.80 -11.62 -4.02
CA LEU A 156 -9.05 -11.76 -3.28
C LEU A 156 -9.68 -13.13 -3.44
N SER A 157 -9.66 -13.71 -4.64
CA SER A 157 -10.22 -15.03 -4.91
C SER A 157 -9.43 -16.15 -4.25
N ASP A 158 -8.11 -16.00 -4.19
CA ASP A 158 -7.23 -16.93 -3.46
C ASP A 158 -7.48 -16.94 -1.94
N GLY A 159 -8.11 -15.90 -1.42
CA GLY A 159 -8.35 -15.70 0.00
C GLY A 159 -7.08 -15.27 0.74
N HIS A 160 -7.20 -15.11 2.04
CA HIS A 160 -6.04 -14.84 2.90
C HIS A 160 -5.24 -16.14 3.13
N LYS A 161 -3.93 -16.00 3.21
CA LYS A 161 -2.99 -17.09 3.50
C LYS A 161 -2.27 -16.78 4.81
N ILE A 162 -3.00 -16.88 5.91
CA ILE A 162 -2.50 -16.56 7.24
C ILE A 162 -2.16 -17.88 7.94
N PRO A 163 -0.86 -18.18 8.16
CA PRO A 163 -0.47 -19.33 8.94
C PRO A 163 -0.87 -19.16 10.40
N ASP A 164 -1.26 -20.26 11.03
CA ASP A 164 -1.46 -20.30 12.48
C ASP A 164 -0.12 -20.37 13.18
N GLU A 165 -0.01 -19.73 14.34
CA GLU A 165 1.11 -19.96 15.24
C GLU A 165 0.98 -21.34 15.87
N LYS A 166 1.94 -22.23 15.62
CA LYS A 166 2.03 -23.56 16.25
C LYS A 166 2.68 -23.49 17.62
#